data_8a7b0113b6f3f163195b206f3337b492
#
_entry.id   8a7b0113b6f3f163195b206f3337b492
#
_cell.length_a   1.000
_cell.length_b   1.000
_cell.length_c   1.000
_cell.angle_alpha   90.00
_cell.angle_beta   90.00
_cell.angle_gamma   90.00
#
_symmetry.space_group_name_H-M   'P 1'
#
loop_
_entity.id
_entity.type
_entity.pdbx_description
1 polymer ?
#
loop_
_entity_poly.entity_id
_entity_poly.type
_entity_poly.pdbx_seq_one_letter_code
_entity_poly.pdbx_strand_id
1 'polypeptide(L)'
;GNKTDYEMFSMDFEEFLLAKGYRGEQIDNILKHMIKLEPFSETELNVYKTLFLDYCVLGGMPEVVRGYIETGTFSGSLEIQRQIRMDYEEDVRKYAEGLDQANIMSVYRSVPAQLAKENKKFQFSKIEKNARSREYTGCIEWLIDAGVITECNCLIFPELPLKGNIDESKYKLYYPDTGLLISALDEEAQEDLRVNKNLGVYKGALYENFVA
;
A
#
# COMPACT_ATOMS: atom_id res chain seq x y z
N GLY A 1 32.18 15.55 -2.50
CA GLY A 1 31.53 15.84 -1.24
C GLY A 1 30.73 14.60 -0.81
N ASN A 2 30.72 14.27 0.47
CA ASN A 2 29.88 13.19 0.99
C ASN A 2 28.44 13.60 0.82
N LYS A 3 27.69 12.84 -0.01
CA LYS A 3 26.24 12.96 -0.15
C LYS A 3 25.60 11.93 0.80
N THR A 4 24.73 12.38 1.66
CA THR A 4 23.89 11.49 2.48
C THR A 4 22.49 11.55 1.91
N ASP A 5 22.02 10.45 1.38
CA ASP A 5 20.66 10.32 0.88
C ASP A 5 19.76 9.84 2.04
N TYR A 6 18.63 10.51 2.23
CA TYR A 6 17.58 10.12 3.16
C TYR A 6 16.38 9.64 2.36
N GLU A 7 15.96 8.42 2.64
CA GLU A 7 14.75 7.86 2.07
C GLU A 7 13.58 8.19 2.99
N MET A 8 12.48 8.70 2.40
CA MET A 8 11.25 9.01 3.12
C MET A 8 10.13 8.11 2.60
N PHE A 9 9.41 7.50 3.52
CA PHE A 9 8.26 6.65 3.23
C PHE A 9 6.96 7.36 3.62
N SER A 10 5.82 6.77 3.25
CA SER A 10 4.53 7.15 3.81
C SER A 10 4.55 7.02 5.34
N MET A 11 3.80 7.87 6.03
CA MET A 11 3.64 7.78 7.49
C MET A 11 3.13 6.39 7.87
N ASP A 12 3.73 5.80 8.89
CA ASP A 12 3.22 4.57 9.48
C ASP A 12 2.01 4.83 10.40
N PHE A 13 1.45 3.77 10.97
CA PHE A 13 0.27 3.91 11.83
C PHE A 13 0.56 4.67 13.13
N GLU A 14 1.78 4.55 13.67
CA GLU A 14 2.20 5.31 14.85
C GLU A 14 2.29 6.81 14.54
N GLU A 15 2.92 7.17 13.43
CA GLU A 15 3.02 8.56 12.97
C GLU A 15 1.63 9.16 12.66
N PHE A 16 0.72 8.37 12.10
CA PHE A 16 -0.68 8.77 11.91
C PHE A 16 -1.38 9.05 13.25
N LEU A 17 -1.18 8.22 14.27
CA LEU A 17 -1.72 8.46 15.59
C LEU A 17 -1.15 9.73 16.22
N LEU A 18 0.15 9.98 16.08
CA LEU A 18 0.81 11.21 16.51
C LEU A 18 0.21 12.43 15.81
N ALA A 19 0.02 12.37 14.49
CA ALA A 19 -0.60 13.43 13.71
C ALA A 19 -2.05 13.70 14.14
N LYS A 20 -2.78 12.69 14.60
CA LYS A 20 -4.12 12.83 15.19
C LYS A 20 -4.10 13.39 16.63
N GLY A 21 -2.93 13.67 17.21
CA GLY A 21 -2.78 14.24 18.54
C GLY A 21 -2.69 13.21 19.68
N TYR A 22 -2.55 11.91 19.36
CA TYR A 22 -2.24 10.91 20.37
C TYR A 22 -0.82 11.16 20.91
N ARG A 23 -0.64 10.97 22.21
CA ARG A 23 0.67 11.17 22.87
C ARG A 23 1.46 9.87 22.91
N GLY A 24 2.77 9.96 23.02
CA GLY A 24 3.65 8.79 23.09
C GLY A 24 3.24 7.78 24.16
N GLU A 25 2.77 8.24 25.34
CA GLU A 25 2.28 7.35 26.41
C GLU A 25 1.08 6.47 25.98
N GLN A 26 0.19 6.99 25.11
CA GLN A 26 -0.96 6.24 24.59
C GLN A 26 -0.51 5.21 23.56
N ILE A 27 0.48 5.55 22.74
CA ILE A 27 1.10 4.66 21.76
C ILE A 27 1.89 3.57 22.48
N ASP A 28 2.68 3.94 23.50
CA ASP A 28 3.41 3.00 24.35
C ASP A 28 2.47 1.98 25.02
N ASN A 29 1.24 2.38 25.33
CA ASN A 29 0.25 1.46 25.89
C ASN A 29 -0.16 0.39 24.88
N ILE A 30 -0.33 0.76 23.60
CA ILE A 30 -0.59 -0.21 22.53
C ILE A 30 0.56 -1.22 22.43
N LEU A 31 1.80 -0.73 22.42
CA LEU A 31 2.99 -1.57 22.33
C LEU A 31 3.12 -2.50 23.56
N LYS A 32 2.76 -2.03 24.75
CA LYS A 32 2.77 -2.86 25.97
C LYS A 32 1.82 -4.07 25.86
N HIS A 33 0.61 -3.86 25.30
CA HIS A 33 -0.32 -4.96 25.06
C HIS A 33 0.27 -6.01 24.11
N MET A 34 0.97 -5.58 23.06
CA MET A 34 1.65 -6.48 22.12
C MET A 34 2.79 -7.26 22.80
N ILE A 35 3.65 -6.58 23.55
CA ILE A 35 4.81 -7.19 24.21
C ILE A 35 4.36 -8.21 25.29
N LYS A 36 3.33 -7.87 26.05
CA LYS A 36 2.83 -8.73 27.13
C LYS A 36 1.85 -9.78 26.65
N LEU A 37 1.43 -9.74 25.39
CA LEU A 37 0.36 -10.58 24.82
C LEU A 37 -0.96 -10.47 25.61
N GLU A 38 -1.24 -9.29 26.14
CA GLU A 38 -2.47 -8.99 26.87
C GLU A 38 -3.53 -8.46 25.89
N PRO A 39 -4.77 -8.97 25.91
CA PRO A 39 -5.82 -8.45 25.04
C PRO A 39 -6.20 -7.01 25.47
N PHE A 40 -6.59 -6.19 24.49
CA PHE A 40 -7.24 -4.92 24.78
C PHE A 40 -8.59 -5.12 25.45
N SER A 41 -9.00 -4.18 26.27
CA SER A 41 -10.41 -4.07 26.67
C SER A 41 -11.28 -3.84 25.43
N GLU A 42 -12.57 -4.19 25.52
CA GLU A 42 -13.51 -4.02 24.41
C GLU A 42 -13.57 -2.55 23.93
N THR A 43 -13.51 -1.60 24.85
CA THR A 43 -13.52 -0.17 24.53
C THR A 43 -12.24 0.24 23.78
N GLU A 44 -11.08 -0.15 24.27
CA GLU A 44 -9.79 0.13 23.61
C GLU A 44 -9.74 -0.49 22.22
N LEU A 45 -10.14 -1.76 22.11
CA LEU A 45 -10.16 -2.47 20.82
C LEU A 45 -11.03 -1.74 19.80
N ASN A 46 -12.21 -1.27 20.20
CA ASN A 46 -13.10 -0.54 19.29
C ASN A 46 -12.51 0.80 18.83
N VAL A 47 -11.84 1.53 19.74
CA VAL A 47 -11.15 2.78 19.39
C VAL A 47 -10.01 2.52 18.39
N TYR A 48 -9.09 1.61 18.73
CA TYR A 48 -7.93 1.34 17.89
C TYR A 48 -8.31 0.72 16.55
N LYS A 49 -9.33 -0.16 16.54
CA LYS A 49 -9.87 -0.71 15.30
C LYS A 49 -10.42 0.38 14.38
N THR A 50 -11.14 1.36 14.94
CA THR A 50 -11.67 2.48 14.16
C THR A 50 -10.53 3.31 13.56
N LEU A 51 -9.52 3.66 14.37
CA LEU A 51 -8.35 4.42 13.94
C LEU A 51 -7.55 3.67 12.87
N PHE A 52 -7.37 2.38 13.05
CA PHE A 52 -6.69 1.53 12.07
C PHE A 52 -7.45 1.44 10.74
N LEU A 53 -8.78 1.34 10.78
CA LEU A 53 -9.60 1.35 9.57
C LEU A 53 -9.55 2.72 8.88
N ASP A 54 -9.54 3.82 9.64
CA ASP A 54 -9.36 5.16 9.09
C ASP A 54 -8.00 5.26 8.37
N TYR A 55 -6.93 4.79 9.02
CA TYR A 55 -5.60 4.75 8.41
C TYR A 55 -5.56 3.87 7.15
N CYS A 56 -6.17 2.68 7.18
CA CYS A 56 -6.23 1.81 6.00
C CYS A 56 -6.90 2.47 4.79
N VAL A 57 -7.89 3.35 5.02
CA VAL A 57 -8.57 4.08 3.94
C VAL A 57 -7.77 5.29 3.49
N LEU A 58 -7.15 6.02 4.42
CA LEU A 58 -6.39 7.23 4.12
C LEU A 58 -5.00 6.92 3.57
N GLY A 59 -4.37 5.86 4.05
CA GLY A 59 -2.94 5.65 3.91
C GLY A 59 -2.12 6.59 4.77
N GLY A 60 -0.81 6.62 4.51
CA GLY A 60 0.17 7.43 5.22
C GLY A 60 0.74 8.61 4.43
N MET A 61 0.21 8.92 3.25
CA MET A 61 0.68 10.09 2.50
C MET A 61 0.42 11.39 3.30
N PRO A 62 1.46 12.19 3.65
CA PRO A 62 1.32 13.30 4.59
C PRO A 62 0.26 14.32 4.20
N GLU A 63 0.11 14.61 2.91
CA GLU A 63 -0.89 15.56 2.42
C GLU A 63 -2.32 15.03 2.61
N VAL A 64 -2.54 13.74 2.38
CA VAL A 64 -3.83 13.07 2.60
C VAL A 64 -4.20 13.10 4.08
N VAL A 65 -3.26 12.72 4.95
CA VAL A 65 -3.46 12.71 6.40
C VAL A 65 -3.73 14.12 6.93
N ARG A 66 -2.97 15.12 6.47
CA ARG A 66 -3.20 16.54 6.83
C ARG A 66 -4.61 16.98 6.43
N GLY A 67 -5.03 16.72 5.20
CA GLY A 67 -6.36 17.10 4.72
C GLY A 67 -7.49 16.49 5.57
N TYR A 68 -7.33 15.23 5.96
CA TYR A 68 -8.28 14.56 6.86
C TYR A 68 -8.30 15.18 8.26
N ILE A 69 -7.15 15.51 8.84
CA ILE A 69 -7.07 16.11 10.17
C ILE A 69 -7.70 17.51 10.19
N GLU A 70 -7.44 18.32 9.17
CA GLU A 70 -7.96 19.68 9.06
C GLU A 70 -9.48 19.72 8.83
N THR A 71 -10.02 18.80 8.07
CA THR A 71 -11.44 18.80 7.66
C THR A 71 -12.33 17.88 8.49
N GLY A 72 -11.75 16.86 9.11
CA GLY A 72 -12.48 15.79 9.81
C GLY A 72 -13.26 14.85 8.89
N THR A 73 -13.06 14.94 7.57
CA THR A 73 -13.81 14.15 6.58
C THR A 73 -12.90 13.47 5.57
N PHE A 74 -13.34 12.33 5.04
CA PHE A 74 -12.59 11.59 4.01
C PHE A 74 -12.68 12.24 2.62
N SER A 75 -13.67 13.08 2.36
CA SER A 75 -14.00 13.55 1.01
C SER A 75 -12.81 14.24 0.33
N GLY A 76 -12.25 15.28 0.96
CA GLY A 76 -11.08 15.98 0.40
C GLY A 76 -9.83 15.11 0.30
N SER A 77 -9.65 14.19 1.24
CA SER A 77 -8.50 13.28 1.25
C SER A 77 -8.52 12.29 0.07
N LEU A 78 -9.69 11.80 -0.32
CA LEU A 78 -9.82 10.93 -1.50
C LEU A 78 -9.49 11.66 -2.81
N GLU A 79 -9.84 12.93 -2.90
CA GLU A 79 -9.44 13.77 -4.04
C GLU A 79 -7.91 13.89 -4.14
N ILE A 80 -7.24 14.12 -3.01
CA ILE A 80 -5.77 14.20 -2.93
C ILE A 80 -5.15 12.85 -3.33
N GLN A 81 -5.66 11.72 -2.82
CA GLN A 81 -5.19 10.39 -3.19
C GLN A 81 -5.31 10.14 -4.70
N ARG A 82 -6.44 10.52 -5.31
CA ARG A 82 -6.64 10.41 -6.76
C ARG A 82 -5.63 11.24 -7.52
N GLN A 83 -5.38 12.47 -7.06
CA GLN A 83 -4.40 13.35 -7.70
C GLN A 83 -3.00 12.75 -7.63
N ILE A 84 -2.53 12.29 -6.46
CA ILE A 84 -1.23 11.64 -6.30
C ILE A 84 -1.10 10.44 -7.24
N ARG A 85 -2.13 9.60 -7.35
CA ARG A 85 -2.12 8.47 -8.26
C ARG A 85 -2.03 8.90 -9.73
N MET A 86 -2.74 9.95 -10.11
CA MET A 86 -2.65 10.51 -11.47
C MET A 86 -1.26 11.07 -11.76
N ASP A 87 -0.65 11.74 -10.79
CA ASP A 87 0.72 12.27 -10.91
C ASP A 87 1.73 11.14 -11.11
N TYR A 88 1.61 10.01 -10.39
CA TYR A 88 2.43 8.82 -10.63
C TYR A 88 2.23 8.25 -12.04
N GLU A 89 0.99 8.19 -12.52
CA GLU A 89 0.73 7.75 -13.90
C GLU A 89 1.32 8.72 -14.95
N GLU A 90 1.35 10.01 -14.66
CA GLU A 90 1.99 11.01 -15.52
C GLU A 90 3.51 10.88 -15.49
N ASP A 91 4.11 10.67 -14.32
CA ASP A 91 5.54 10.44 -14.17
C ASP A 91 6.01 9.19 -14.92
N VAL A 92 5.24 8.11 -14.92
CA VAL A 92 5.53 6.93 -15.77
C VAL A 92 5.64 7.34 -17.23
N ARG A 93 4.70 8.16 -17.74
CA ARG A 93 4.72 8.61 -19.14
C ARG A 93 5.91 9.52 -19.46
N LYS A 94 6.38 10.27 -18.48
CA LYS A 94 7.46 11.24 -18.65
C LYS A 94 8.86 10.63 -18.52
N TYR A 95 9.03 9.72 -17.56
CA TYR A 95 10.37 9.25 -17.16
C TYR A 95 10.71 7.83 -17.59
N ALA A 96 9.75 7.04 -18.06
CA ALA A 96 10.02 5.69 -18.57
C ALA A 96 10.53 5.70 -20.02
N GLU A 97 11.62 6.45 -20.25
CA GLU A 97 12.22 6.53 -21.58
C GLU A 97 12.85 5.20 -21.99
N GLY A 98 12.63 4.80 -23.24
CA GLY A 98 13.20 3.56 -23.80
C GLY A 98 12.53 2.27 -23.37
N LEU A 99 11.51 2.33 -22.48
CA LEU A 99 10.67 1.20 -22.09
C LEU A 99 9.26 1.32 -22.67
N ASP A 100 8.55 0.20 -22.70
CA ASP A 100 7.14 0.17 -23.09
C ASP A 100 6.26 0.75 -21.98
N GLN A 101 5.96 2.06 -22.08
CA GLN A 101 5.12 2.77 -21.12
C GLN A 101 3.73 2.15 -20.96
N ALA A 102 3.18 1.57 -22.03
CA ALA A 102 1.88 0.90 -21.97
C ALA A 102 1.96 -0.36 -21.09
N ASN A 103 3.04 -1.13 -21.20
CA ASN A 103 3.28 -2.30 -20.36
C ASN A 103 3.52 -1.91 -18.90
N ILE A 104 4.29 -0.84 -18.63
CA ILE A 104 4.50 -0.32 -17.27
C ILE A 104 3.16 0.04 -16.63
N MET A 105 2.33 0.82 -17.35
CA MET A 105 1.00 1.20 -16.88
C MET A 105 0.08 0.00 -16.66
N SER A 106 0.16 -1.00 -17.52
CA SER A 106 -0.63 -2.22 -17.41
C SER A 106 -0.25 -3.04 -16.18
N VAL A 107 1.04 -3.13 -15.86
CA VAL A 107 1.52 -3.73 -14.59
C VAL A 107 0.95 -2.96 -13.40
N TYR A 108 1.22 -1.65 -13.34
CA TYR A 108 0.79 -0.79 -12.23
C TYR A 108 -0.71 -0.91 -11.96
N ARG A 109 -1.54 -0.72 -12.98
CA ARG A 109 -3.00 -0.78 -12.87
C ARG A 109 -3.56 -2.18 -12.56
N SER A 110 -2.79 -3.24 -12.78
CA SER A 110 -3.24 -4.61 -12.50
C SER A 110 -3.12 -5.00 -11.03
N VAL A 111 -2.28 -4.32 -10.24
CA VAL A 111 -1.98 -4.66 -8.84
C VAL A 111 -3.24 -4.77 -7.98
N PRO A 112 -4.16 -3.78 -7.94
CA PRO A 112 -5.34 -3.86 -7.08
C PRO A 112 -6.24 -5.06 -7.38
N ALA A 113 -6.47 -5.33 -8.67
CA ALA A 113 -7.33 -6.44 -9.10
C ALA A 113 -6.69 -7.82 -8.80
N GLN A 114 -5.37 -7.90 -8.78
CA GLN A 114 -4.66 -9.14 -8.43
C GLN A 114 -4.66 -9.39 -6.93
N LEU A 115 -4.50 -8.35 -6.12
CA LEU A 115 -4.59 -8.43 -4.65
C LEU A 115 -6.02 -8.78 -4.20
N ALA A 116 -7.04 -8.16 -4.78
CA ALA A 116 -8.45 -8.43 -4.46
C ALA A 116 -8.89 -9.89 -4.74
N LYS A 117 -8.20 -10.58 -5.63
CA LYS A 117 -8.49 -11.99 -5.96
C LYS A 117 -7.72 -13.01 -5.12
N GLU A 118 -7.01 -12.58 -4.10
CA GLU A 118 -6.20 -13.45 -3.24
C GLU A 118 -5.25 -14.38 -4.02
N ASN A 119 -4.71 -13.88 -5.13
CA ASN A 119 -3.75 -14.64 -5.92
C ASN A 119 -2.51 -14.92 -5.08
N LYS A 120 -2.03 -16.17 -5.11
CA LYS A 120 -0.81 -16.57 -4.37
C LYS A 120 0.47 -15.95 -4.93
N LYS A 121 0.44 -15.45 -6.16
CA LYS A 121 1.54 -14.77 -6.84
C LYS A 121 1.01 -13.84 -7.92
N PHE A 122 1.85 -12.88 -8.34
CA PHE A 122 1.58 -12.02 -9.48
C PHE A 122 1.42 -12.85 -10.78
N GLN A 123 0.41 -12.54 -11.57
CA GLN A 123 0.04 -13.29 -12.76
C GLN A 123 0.01 -12.40 -14.00
N PHE A 124 0.96 -12.55 -14.90
CA PHE A 124 0.99 -11.82 -16.18
C PHE A 124 -0.24 -12.04 -17.05
N SER A 125 -0.81 -13.25 -17.03
CA SER A 125 -2.05 -13.57 -17.74
C SER A 125 -3.28 -12.77 -17.28
N LYS A 126 -3.19 -12.05 -16.16
CA LYS A 126 -4.22 -11.13 -15.68
C LYS A 126 -4.04 -9.71 -16.22
N ILE A 127 -2.87 -9.40 -16.75
CA ILE A 127 -2.63 -8.16 -17.50
C ILE A 127 -3.18 -8.33 -18.91
N GLU A 128 -2.72 -9.35 -19.62
CA GLU A 128 -3.12 -9.66 -20.99
C GLU A 128 -3.11 -11.18 -21.24
N LYS A 129 -4.04 -11.67 -22.07
CA LYS A 129 -4.29 -13.12 -22.25
C LYS A 129 -3.06 -13.94 -22.65
N ASN A 130 -2.08 -13.37 -23.32
CA ASN A 130 -0.87 -14.07 -23.77
C ASN A 130 0.41 -13.41 -23.24
N ALA A 131 0.31 -12.61 -22.20
CA ALA A 131 1.45 -11.90 -21.62
C ALA A 131 2.54 -12.87 -21.17
N ARG A 132 3.78 -12.57 -21.54
CA ARG A 132 4.98 -13.34 -21.15
C ARG A 132 5.80 -12.51 -20.16
N SER A 133 6.32 -13.16 -19.11
CA SER A 133 7.08 -12.45 -18.07
C SER A 133 8.21 -11.59 -18.63
N ARG A 134 8.95 -12.10 -19.65
CA ARG A 134 10.06 -11.37 -20.27
C ARG A 134 9.69 -10.00 -20.86
N GLU A 135 8.42 -9.78 -21.19
CA GLU A 135 7.92 -8.52 -21.77
C GLU A 135 7.67 -7.46 -20.68
N TYR A 136 7.53 -7.91 -19.43
CA TYR A 136 7.15 -7.08 -18.28
C TYR A 136 8.23 -6.99 -17.20
N THR A 137 9.29 -7.81 -17.23
CA THR A 137 10.32 -7.82 -16.16
C THR A 137 10.96 -6.46 -16.01
N GLY A 138 11.45 -5.85 -17.08
CA GLY A 138 12.03 -4.50 -17.02
C GLY A 138 11.02 -3.42 -16.61
N CYS A 139 9.71 -3.62 -16.88
CA CYS A 139 8.66 -2.73 -16.45
C CYS A 139 8.44 -2.79 -14.94
N ILE A 140 8.50 -4.00 -14.37
CA ILE A 140 8.38 -4.20 -12.91
C ILE A 140 9.59 -3.61 -12.20
N GLU A 141 10.81 -3.92 -12.69
CA GLU A 141 12.05 -3.37 -12.14
C GLU A 141 12.03 -1.83 -12.13
N TRP A 142 11.59 -1.22 -13.22
CA TRP A 142 11.46 0.23 -13.30
C TRP A 142 10.48 0.79 -12.25
N LEU A 143 9.31 0.16 -12.06
CA LEU A 143 8.33 0.58 -11.06
C LEU A 143 8.84 0.44 -9.62
N ILE A 144 9.65 -0.60 -9.35
CA ILE A 144 10.29 -0.81 -8.05
C ILE A 144 11.36 0.27 -7.82
N ASP A 145 12.23 0.51 -8.79
CA ASP A 145 13.30 1.51 -8.71
C ASP A 145 12.74 2.94 -8.56
N ALA A 146 11.58 3.21 -9.16
CA ALA A 146 10.85 4.45 -9.00
C ALA A 146 10.11 4.57 -7.65
N GLY A 147 10.08 3.52 -6.83
CA GLY A 147 9.37 3.50 -5.56
C GLY A 147 7.83 3.51 -5.69
N VAL A 148 7.32 3.17 -6.87
CA VAL A 148 5.86 3.22 -7.19
C VAL A 148 5.15 1.92 -6.82
N ILE A 149 5.90 0.82 -6.75
CA ILE A 149 5.44 -0.47 -6.22
C ILE A 149 6.51 -1.10 -5.33
N THR A 150 6.07 -2.01 -4.48
CA THR A 150 6.93 -2.88 -3.66
C THR A 150 6.78 -4.32 -4.10
N GLU A 151 7.89 -5.07 -4.15
CA GLU A 151 7.90 -6.49 -4.45
C GLU A 151 8.13 -7.30 -3.18
N CYS A 152 7.27 -8.28 -2.93
CA CYS A 152 7.43 -9.26 -1.86
C CYS A 152 7.66 -10.65 -2.45
N ASN A 153 8.87 -11.16 -2.25
CA ASN A 153 9.31 -12.45 -2.79
C ASN A 153 8.95 -13.62 -1.86
N CYS A 154 8.59 -14.74 -2.47
CA CYS A 154 8.40 -15.99 -1.74
C CYS A 154 9.76 -16.63 -1.44
N LEU A 155 9.95 -17.09 -0.20
CA LEU A 155 11.10 -17.90 0.16
C LEU A 155 10.78 -19.40 0.01
N ILE A 156 11.72 -20.16 -0.55
CA ILE A 156 11.67 -21.63 -0.56
C ILE A 156 11.92 -22.14 0.85
N PHE A 157 12.94 -21.58 1.52
CA PHE A 157 13.28 -21.84 2.90
C PHE A 157 13.58 -20.53 3.64
N PRO A 158 13.08 -20.32 4.87
CA PRO A 158 13.33 -19.10 5.64
C PRO A 158 14.70 -19.17 6.38
N GLU A 159 15.77 -19.44 5.62
CA GLU A 159 17.14 -19.58 6.13
C GLU A 159 18.06 -18.55 5.50
N LEU A 160 19.13 -18.17 6.22
CA LEU A 160 20.15 -17.24 5.69
C LEU A 160 21.11 -17.98 4.75
N PRO A 161 21.56 -17.32 3.66
CA PRO A 161 21.17 -15.98 3.21
C PRO A 161 19.80 -15.98 2.51
N LEU A 162 18.89 -15.09 2.92
CA LEU A 162 17.53 -15.04 2.39
C LEU A 162 17.50 -14.90 0.87
N LYS A 163 18.40 -14.09 0.30
CA LYS A 163 18.49 -13.89 -1.16
C LYS A 163 18.77 -15.18 -1.93
N GLY A 164 19.47 -16.14 -1.33
CA GLY A 164 19.74 -17.43 -1.95
C GLY A 164 18.56 -18.40 -1.92
N ASN A 165 17.54 -18.08 -1.15
CA ASN A 165 16.36 -18.93 -0.94
C ASN A 165 15.08 -18.34 -1.54
N ILE A 166 15.18 -17.31 -2.39
CA ILE A 166 14.06 -16.71 -3.10
C ILE A 166 13.57 -17.65 -4.22
N ASP A 167 12.25 -17.85 -4.28
CA ASP A 167 11.59 -18.45 -5.43
C ASP A 167 11.23 -17.33 -6.42
N GLU A 168 12.12 -17.04 -7.36
CA GLU A 168 11.94 -16.00 -8.39
C GLU A 168 10.67 -16.16 -9.24
N SER A 169 10.03 -17.32 -9.19
CA SER A 169 8.76 -17.57 -9.90
C SER A 169 7.54 -17.16 -9.11
N LYS A 170 7.72 -16.74 -7.85
CA LYS A 170 6.65 -16.41 -6.91
C LYS A 170 6.93 -15.14 -6.14
N TYR A 171 6.31 -14.09 -6.56
CA TYR A 171 6.29 -12.80 -5.86
C TYR A 171 4.91 -12.17 -5.96
N LYS A 172 4.65 -11.19 -5.11
CA LYS A 172 3.49 -10.31 -5.17
C LYS A 172 3.96 -8.86 -5.30
N LEU A 173 3.13 -8.04 -5.91
CA LEU A 173 3.36 -6.60 -6.03
C LEU A 173 2.33 -5.86 -5.20
N TYR A 174 2.79 -4.82 -4.50
CA TYR A 174 1.99 -3.99 -3.63
C TYR A 174 2.21 -2.52 -3.95
N TYR A 175 1.27 -1.68 -3.57
CA TYR A 175 1.50 -0.25 -3.56
C TYR A 175 2.23 0.15 -2.27
N PRO A 176 3.08 1.18 -2.29
CA PRO A 176 3.81 1.64 -1.11
C PRO A 176 2.89 2.28 -0.06
N ASP A 177 1.62 2.47 -0.39
CA ASP A 177 0.65 3.12 0.47
C ASP A 177 -0.75 2.53 0.26
N THR A 178 -1.47 2.26 1.35
CA THR A 178 -2.84 1.68 1.28
C THR A 178 -3.85 2.67 0.69
N GLY A 179 -3.66 3.96 0.89
CA GLY A 179 -4.52 5.00 0.29
C GLY A 179 -4.42 5.02 -1.23
N LEU A 180 -3.24 4.74 -1.80
CA LEU A 180 -3.10 4.58 -3.25
C LEU A 180 -3.86 3.36 -3.76
N LEU A 181 -3.86 2.26 -3.00
CA LEU A 181 -4.67 1.09 -3.33
C LEU A 181 -6.16 1.42 -3.32
N ILE A 182 -6.64 2.14 -2.31
CA ILE A 182 -8.03 2.61 -2.23
C ILE A 182 -8.37 3.51 -3.42
N SER A 183 -7.51 4.46 -3.78
CA SER A 183 -7.74 5.38 -4.90
C SER A 183 -7.84 4.68 -6.26
N ALA A 184 -7.34 3.45 -6.36
CA ALA A 184 -7.38 2.64 -7.57
C ALA A 184 -8.63 1.74 -7.67
N LEU A 185 -9.47 1.68 -6.62
CA LEU A 185 -10.74 0.99 -6.64
C LEU A 185 -11.80 1.81 -7.40
N ASP A 186 -12.89 1.16 -7.79
CA ASP A 186 -14.05 1.87 -8.35
C ASP A 186 -14.72 2.80 -7.32
N GLU A 187 -15.49 3.76 -7.80
CA GLU A 187 -16.10 4.80 -6.95
C GLU A 187 -17.09 4.21 -5.93
N GLU A 188 -17.83 3.18 -6.32
CA GLU A 188 -18.80 2.49 -5.45
C GLU A 188 -18.08 1.79 -4.29
N ALA A 189 -16.95 1.13 -4.57
CA ALA A 189 -16.13 0.48 -3.55
C ALA A 189 -15.49 1.50 -2.60
N GLN A 190 -14.98 2.62 -3.13
CA GLN A 190 -14.44 3.71 -2.32
C GLN A 190 -15.50 4.31 -1.39
N GLU A 191 -16.72 4.52 -1.90
CA GLU A 191 -17.82 5.07 -1.11
C GLU A 191 -18.27 4.10 0.00
N ASP A 192 -18.38 2.80 -0.29
CA ASP A 192 -18.74 1.79 0.71
C ASP A 192 -17.68 1.70 1.83
N LEU A 193 -16.40 1.75 1.46
CA LEU A 193 -15.30 1.81 2.43
C LEU A 193 -15.38 3.06 3.32
N ARG A 194 -15.67 4.21 2.71
CA ARG A 194 -15.71 5.51 3.40
C ARG A 194 -16.90 5.62 4.36
N VAL A 195 -18.10 5.23 3.91
CA VAL A 195 -19.34 5.41 4.66
C VAL A 195 -19.55 4.28 5.68
N ASN A 196 -19.43 3.05 5.21
CA ASN A 196 -19.77 1.87 5.99
C ASN A 196 -18.55 1.23 6.67
N LYS A 197 -17.32 1.69 6.35
CA LYS A 197 -16.06 1.05 6.77
C LYS A 197 -16.06 -0.45 6.49
N ASN A 198 -16.80 -0.83 5.44
CA ASN A 198 -16.93 -2.21 5.01
C ASN A 198 -15.81 -2.53 4.01
N LEU A 199 -14.76 -3.17 4.49
CA LEU A 199 -13.65 -3.58 3.63
C LEU A 199 -14.06 -4.67 2.63
N GLY A 200 -15.18 -5.38 2.89
CA GLY A 200 -15.76 -6.36 1.96
C GLY A 200 -14.72 -7.33 1.40
N VAL A 201 -14.75 -7.49 0.09
CA VAL A 201 -13.80 -8.33 -0.66
C VAL A 201 -12.37 -7.78 -0.69
N TYR A 202 -12.17 -6.50 -0.39
CA TYR A 202 -10.85 -5.85 -0.38
C TYR A 202 -10.11 -5.96 0.94
N LYS A 203 -10.75 -6.52 1.98
CA LYS A 203 -10.15 -6.64 3.32
C LYS A 203 -8.81 -7.35 3.30
N GLY A 204 -8.72 -8.50 2.62
CA GLY A 204 -7.50 -9.26 2.49
C GLY A 204 -6.41 -8.45 1.76
N ALA A 205 -6.77 -7.83 0.64
CA ALA A 205 -5.86 -7.01 -0.16
C ALA A 205 -5.28 -5.84 0.62
N LEU A 206 -6.12 -5.12 1.38
CA LEU A 206 -5.68 -3.98 2.20
C LEU A 206 -4.75 -4.40 3.32
N TYR A 207 -5.08 -5.48 4.03
CA TYR A 207 -4.23 -5.98 5.12
C TYR A 207 -2.92 -6.57 4.60
N GLU A 208 -2.94 -7.26 3.47
CA GLU A 208 -1.70 -7.70 2.81
C GLU A 208 -0.84 -6.50 2.41
N ASN A 209 -1.44 -5.49 1.79
CA ASN A 209 -0.71 -4.29 1.36
C ASN A 209 -0.19 -3.45 2.53
N PHE A 210 -0.87 -3.47 3.67
CA PHE A 210 -0.42 -2.79 4.89
C PHE A 210 0.83 -3.47 5.51
N VAL A 211 0.93 -4.79 5.39
CA VAL A 211 2.02 -5.57 6.02
C VAL A 211 3.24 -5.69 5.10
N ALA A 212 3.05 -5.56 3.78
CA ALA A 212 4.12 -5.69 2.78
C ALA A 212 5.05 -4.48 2.73
#